data_8470fa8cdfc37f4713336e7b07827b48
#
_entry.id   8470fa8cdfc37f4713336e7b07827b48
#
_cell.length_a   1.000
_cell.length_b   1.000
_cell.length_c   1.000
_cell.angle_alpha   90.00
_cell.angle_beta   90.00
_cell.angle_gamma   90.00
#
_symmetry.space_group_name_H-M   'P 1'
#
loop_
_entity.id
_entity.type
_entity.pdbx_description
1 polymer ?
#
loop_
_entity_poly.entity_id
_entity_poly.type
_entity_poly.pdbx_seq_one_letter_code
_entity_poly.pdbx_strand_id
1 'polypeptide(L)'
;EEARKNPILASVPIIVMTGSERQEYEAKCLELGASDFVPKPYNQRVVKARINSVIKLKESAAALSAIEYDDLTGLYTKSAFYYHAGVLMRYKPDQSYAVIMADVKNFKLINNIYGIRVGDDILRYLAKTVNKVLTDGLVARYSDDQFVILTSMPKNDFEKQMENVVRYISENAPISNLLVKYGVYKDVDKSISISEICDRAIMAMKSIQLNYEKNIAYYDDQLGQQHIREVMMENDFENALRNEEFEVWFQPKYNVQTEKIAGAEALIRWRKQDGSMVSPGAFIPLFERDGLITRLDEYVFKKVCEIQKERLTQGKPFFPISINLSRASLHHEGLVENYTRIVRENNIPFECVPIELTESAAMYSIQIKALVDMLVASGFKLHMDDFGTGFSSLTSLNVLPFDVIKLDKSLVDYIGNESGDQIIQHVIALAHGLNMKVVAEGVEKKEQAAFLQNMNCDQIQGYYYSSPKSYEVF
;
A
#
# COMPACT_ATOMS: atom_id res chain seq x y z
N GLU A 1 21.73 -41.63 -32.68
CA GLU A 1 22.33 -41.56 -31.33
C GLU A 1 23.22 -40.35 -31.19
N GLU A 2 24.18 -40.10 -32.11
CA GLU A 2 25.06 -38.91 -32.04
C GLU A 2 24.29 -37.58 -32.09
N ALA A 3 23.25 -37.49 -32.94
CA ALA A 3 22.42 -36.31 -33.02
C ALA A 3 21.69 -36.00 -31.71
N ARG A 4 21.36 -37.01 -30.89
CA ARG A 4 20.73 -36.82 -29.58
C ARG A 4 21.72 -36.37 -28.48
N LYS A 5 23.00 -36.59 -28.69
CA LYS A 5 24.07 -36.08 -27.81
C LYS A 5 24.41 -34.60 -28.08
N ASN A 6 24.00 -34.10 -29.25
CA ASN A 6 24.20 -32.70 -29.60
C ASN A 6 23.10 -31.80 -29.00
N PRO A 7 23.41 -30.81 -28.16
CA PRO A 7 22.41 -29.97 -27.50
C PRO A 7 21.45 -29.23 -28.46
N ILE A 8 21.93 -28.85 -29.65
CA ILE A 8 21.13 -28.15 -30.67
C ILE A 8 20.16 -29.12 -31.36
N LEU A 9 20.59 -30.35 -31.62
CA LEU A 9 19.82 -31.35 -32.33
C LEU A 9 18.97 -32.26 -31.43
N ALA A 10 19.23 -32.24 -30.13
CA ALA A 10 18.53 -33.08 -29.15
C ALA A 10 17.04 -32.88 -29.16
N SER A 11 16.57 -31.64 -29.41
CA SER A 11 15.17 -31.28 -29.46
C SER A 11 14.54 -31.38 -30.88
N VAL A 12 15.34 -31.52 -31.92
CA VAL A 12 14.84 -31.57 -33.30
C VAL A 12 14.24 -32.94 -33.60
N PRO A 13 13.00 -33.03 -34.19
CA PRO A 13 12.43 -34.28 -34.61
C PRO A 13 13.25 -34.94 -35.75
N ILE A 14 13.55 -36.22 -35.59
CA ILE A 14 14.35 -37.00 -36.56
C ILE A 14 13.49 -38.09 -37.15
N ILE A 15 13.30 -38.04 -38.45
CA ILE A 15 12.63 -39.12 -39.22
C ILE A 15 13.69 -39.86 -39.98
N VAL A 16 13.79 -41.17 -39.72
CA VAL A 16 14.75 -42.03 -40.37
C VAL A 16 14.17 -42.65 -41.65
N MET A 17 14.91 -42.55 -42.76
CA MET A 17 14.55 -43.21 -44.01
C MET A 17 15.38 -44.47 -44.17
N THR A 18 14.78 -45.65 -44.15
CA THR A 18 15.47 -46.96 -44.24
C THR A 18 15.17 -47.71 -45.53
N GLY A 19 16.17 -48.42 -46.04
CA GLY A 19 15.99 -49.32 -47.20
C GLY A 19 15.73 -50.76 -46.81
N SER A 20 15.58 -51.06 -45.52
CA SER A 20 15.37 -52.43 -45.04
C SER A 20 13.90 -52.60 -44.59
N GLU A 21 13.23 -53.65 -45.03
CA GLU A 21 11.86 -54.01 -44.65
C GLU A 21 11.79 -54.83 -43.34
N ARG A 22 12.92 -55.00 -42.62
CA ARG A 22 12.94 -55.79 -41.37
C ARG A 22 12.43 -54.97 -40.21
N GLN A 23 11.41 -55.41 -39.53
CA GLN A 23 10.78 -54.80 -38.36
C GLN A 23 11.75 -54.50 -37.20
N GLU A 24 12.83 -55.31 -37.08
CA GLU A 24 13.87 -55.12 -36.07
C GLU A 24 14.64 -53.79 -36.22
N TYR A 25 14.83 -53.27 -37.45
CA TYR A 25 15.49 -51.99 -37.69
C TYR A 25 14.59 -50.79 -37.34
N GLU A 26 13.29 -50.97 -37.51
CA GLU A 26 12.29 -49.95 -37.15
C GLU A 26 12.25 -49.72 -35.64
N ALA A 27 12.15 -50.79 -34.85
CA ALA A 27 12.20 -50.76 -33.41
C ALA A 27 13.51 -50.12 -32.91
N LYS A 28 14.62 -50.51 -33.46
CA LYS A 28 15.95 -50.02 -33.11
C LYS A 28 16.14 -48.53 -33.42
N CYS A 29 15.56 -48.01 -34.51
CA CYS A 29 15.59 -46.59 -34.84
C CYS A 29 14.82 -45.76 -33.79
N LEU A 30 13.65 -46.23 -33.37
CA LEU A 30 12.83 -45.56 -32.34
C LEU A 30 13.52 -45.61 -30.98
N GLU A 31 14.09 -46.76 -30.60
CA GLU A 31 14.88 -46.91 -29.34
C GLU A 31 16.08 -45.97 -29.30
N LEU A 32 16.73 -45.72 -30.44
CA LEU A 32 17.87 -44.79 -30.57
C LEU A 32 17.42 -43.30 -30.64
N GLY A 33 16.13 -43.02 -30.47
CA GLY A 33 15.58 -41.65 -30.34
C GLY A 33 15.11 -41.01 -31.64
N ALA A 34 14.82 -41.82 -32.72
CA ALA A 34 14.13 -41.31 -33.88
C ALA A 34 12.66 -41.00 -33.50
N SER A 35 12.10 -39.91 -34.06
CA SER A 35 10.69 -39.53 -33.87
C SER A 35 9.74 -40.33 -34.70
N ASP A 36 10.19 -40.83 -35.87
CA ASP A 36 9.44 -41.69 -36.77
C ASP A 36 10.41 -42.31 -37.80
N PHE A 37 9.93 -43.25 -38.60
CA PHE A 37 10.69 -43.85 -39.71
C PHE A 37 9.85 -43.98 -40.97
N VAL A 38 10.49 -44.08 -42.16
CA VAL A 38 9.84 -44.27 -43.44
C VAL A 38 10.65 -45.30 -44.27
N PRO A 39 10.07 -46.44 -44.63
CA PRO A 39 10.74 -47.45 -45.48
C PRO A 39 10.85 -46.97 -46.94
N LYS A 40 11.93 -47.40 -47.66
CA LYS A 40 12.06 -47.22 -49.11
C LYS A 40 11.49 -48.44 -49.82
N PRO A 41 10.84 -48.27 -51.00
CA PRO A 41 10.55 -47.02 -51.70
C PRO A 41 9.43 -46.25 -51.02
N TYR A 42 9.63 -44.92 -50.80
CA TYR A 42 8.68 -44.10 -50.09
C TYR A 42 7.73 -43.38 -51.05
N ASN A 43 6.47 -43.27 -50.60
CA ASN A 43 5.48 -42.44 -51.23
C ASN A 43 5.56 -41.01 -50.66
N GLN A 44 5.71 -40.01 -51.55
CA GLN A 44 5.84 -38.61 -51.18
C GLN A 44 4.68 -38.11 -50.30
N ARG A 45 3.45 -38.59 -50.53
CA ARG A 45 2.26 -38.26 -49.72
C ARG A 45 2.39 -38.81 -48.30
N VAL A 46 2.92 -40.03 -48.14
CA VAL A 46 3.13 -40.67 -46.83
C VAL A 46 4.22 -39.95 -46.05
N VAL A 47 5.35 -39.61 -46.70
CA VAL A 47 6.43 -38.84 -46.06
C VAL A 47 5.90 -37.50 -45.56
N LYS A 48 5.17 -36.75 -46.40
CA LYS A 48 4.59 -35.47 -46.01
C LYS A 48 3.58 -35.60 -44.85
N ALA A 49 2.76 -36.62 -44.82
CA ALA A 49 1.81 -36.86 -43.74
C ALA A 49 2.53 -37.15 -42.42
N ARG A 50 3.59 -37.97 -42.40
CA ARG A 50 4.39 -38.28 -41.21
C ARG A 50 5.14 -37.06 -40.69
N ILE A 51 5.76 -36.29 -41.59
CA ILE A 51 6.40 -35.02 -41.21
C ILE A 51 5.39 -34.09 -40.51
N ASN A 52 4.23 -33.89 -41.14
CA ASN A 52 3.20 -33.03 -40.54
C ASN A 52 2.68 -33.58 -39.20
N SER A 53 2.57 -34.89 -39.03
CA SER A 53 2.16 -35.51 -37.78
C SER A 53 3.19 -35.24 -36.64
N VAL A 54 4.48 -35.45 -36.95
CA VAL A 54 5.55 -35.22 -35.99
C VAL A 54 5.68 -33.73 -35.61
N ILE A 55 5.52 -32.83 -36.59
CA ILE A 55 5.50 -31.38 -36.34
C ILE A 55 4.32 -31.02 -35.42
N LYS A 56 3.11 -31.46 -35.74
CA LYS A 56 1.90 -31.21 -34.94
C LYS A 56 2.04 -31.73 -33.50
N LEU A 57 2.58 -32.94 -33.33
CA LEU A 57 2.84 -33.47 -31.98
C LEU A 57 3.80 -32.61 -31.17
N LYS A 58 4.87 -32.12 -31.83
CA LYS A 58 5.82 -31.22 -31.19
C LYS A 58 5.22 -29.86 -30.85
N GLU A 59 4.51 -29.25 -31.78
CA GLU A 59 3.80 -27.98 -31.56
C GLU A 59 2.79 -28.11 -30.44
N SER A 60 2.03 -29.21 -30.40
CA SER A 60 1.06 -29.49 -29.34
C SER A 60 1.76 -29.69 -27.96
N ALA A 61 2.87 -30.43 -27.95
CA ALA A 61 3.65 -30.62 -26.72
C ALA A 61 4.27 -29.32 -26.22
N ALA A 62 4.82 -28.48 -27.12
CA ALA A 62 5.33 -27.17 -26.80
C ALA A 62 4.24 -26.21 -26.29
N ALA A 63 3.07 -26.24 -26.96
CA ALA A 63 1.93 -25.43 -26.53
C ALA A 63 1.40 -25.85 -25.14
N LEU A 64 1.34 -27.17 -24.87
CA LEU A 64 0.98 -27.68 -23.55
C LEU A 64 2.01 -27.27 -22.50
N SER A 65 3.30 -27.37 -22.81
CA SER A 65 4.39 -26.95 -21.91
C SER A 65 4.33 -25.46 -21.61
N ALA A 66 4.07 -24.62 -22.61
CA ALA A 66 3.94 -23.17 -22.42
C ALA A 66 2.69 -22.77 -21.61
N ILE A 67 1.64 -23.60 -21.63
CA ILE A 67 0.45 -23.40 -20.77
C ILE A 67 0.76 -23.81 -19.32
N GLU A 68 1.59 -24.82 -19.13
CA GLU A 68 1.86 -25.43 -17.82
C GLU A 68 3.01 -24.78 -17.09
N TYR A 69 4.06 -24.35 -17.79
CA TYR A 69 5.29 -23.80 -17.19
C TYR A 69 5.62 -22.41 -17.71
N ASP A 70 6.16 -21.58 -16.81
CA ASP A 70 6.72 -20.27 -17.13
C ASP A 70 8.12 -20.40 -17.75
N ASP A 71 8.31 -19.81 -18.93
CA ASP A 71 9.54 -19.94 -19.72
C ASP A 71 10.80 -19.38 -19.02
N LEU A 72 10.65 -18.35 -18.19
CA LEU A 72 11.77 -17.71 -17.51
C LEU A 72 12.26 -18.51 -16.30
N THR A 73 11.30 -18.99 -15.51
CA THR A 73 11.57 -19.58 -14.18
C THR A 73 11.49 -21.10 -14.16
N GLY A 74 10.82 -21.71 -15.16
CA GLY A 74 10.52 -23.14 -15.23
C GLY A 74 9.52 -23.63 -14.16
N LEU A 75 8.90 -22.72 -13.43
CA LEU A 75 7.85 -23.00 -12.46
C LEU A 75 6.49 -23.18 -13.17
N TYR A 76 5.52 -23.72 -12.46
CA TYR A 76 4.14 -23.72 -12.97
C TYR A 76 3.65 -22.30 -13.27
N THR A 77 2.79 -22.18 -14.28
CA THR A 77 1.98 -20.97 -14.48
C THR A 77 0.87 -20.90 -13.43
N LYS A 78 0.27 -19.73 -13.26
CA LYS A 78 -0.89 -19.52 -12.38
C LYS A 78 -2.02 -20.54 -12.66
N SER A 79 -2.33 -20.78 -13.93
CA SER A 79 -3.40 -21.70 -14.34
C SER A 79 -3.07 -23.15 -13.98
N ALA A 80 -1.84 -23.57 -14.22
CA ALA A 80 -1.37 -24.90 -13.84
C ALA A 80 -1.37 -25.08 -12.31
N PHE A 81 -0.94 -24.05 -11.58
CA PHE A 81 -1.01 -24.06 -10.10
C PHE A 81 -2.43 -24.29 -9.60
N TYR A 82 -3.42 -23.56 -10.12
CA TYR A 82 -4.82 -23.71 -9.71
C TYR A 82 -5.33 -25.11 -9.94
N TYR A 83 -5.00 -25.70 -11.10
CA TYR A 83 -5.38 -27.06 -11.42
C TYR A 83 -4.72 -28.07 -10.47
N HIS A 84 -3.39 -28.04 -10.36
CA HIS A 84 -2.64 -29.02 -9.57
C HIS A 84 -2.90 -28.87 -8.06
N ALA A 85 -3.05 -27.65 -7.55
CA ALA A 85 -3.40 -27.39 -6.15
C ALA A 85 -4.78 -27.98 -5.82
N GLY A 86 -5.77 -27.77 -6.70
CA GLY A 86 -7.09 -28.35 -6.52
C GLY A 86 -7.10 -29.88 -6.56
N VAL A 87 -6.29 -30.49 -7.39
CA VAL A 87 -6.11 -31.96 -7.44
C VAL A 87 -5.44 -32.44 -6.15
N LEU A 88 -4.32 -31.82 -5.73
CA LEU A 88 -3.56 -32.20 -4.56
C LEU A 88 -4.40 -32.14 -3.27
N MET A 89 -5.15 -31.04 -3.07
CA MET A 89 -6.00 -30.87 -1.89
C MET A 89 -7.15 -31.90 -1.82
N ARG A 90 -7.70 -32.29 -2.98
CA ARG A 90 -8.73 -33.33 -3.05
C ARG A 90 -8.16 -34.71 -2.80
N TYR A 91 -6.94 -34.98 -3.27
CA TYR A 91 -6.31 -36.30 -3.11
C TYR A 91 -5.83 -36.57 -1.68
N LYS A 92 -5.43 -35.51 -0.93
CA LYS A 92 -5.00 -35.61 0.49
C LYS A 92 -5.93 -34.73 1.37
N PRO A 93 -7.17 -35.14 1.64
CA PRO A 93 -8.15 -34.31 2.35
C PRO A 93 -7.76 -34.04 3.81
N ASP A 94 -7.06 -34.95 4.45
CA ASP A 94 -6.67 -34.82 5.86
C ASP A 94 -5.38 -34.02 6.08
N GLN A 95 -4.65 -33.67 5.01
CA GLN A 95 -3.43 -32.89 5.09
C GLN A 95 -3.76 -31.41 5.24
N SER A 96 -3.18 -30.74 6.25
CA SER A 96 -3.25 -29.28 6.36
C SER A 96 -2.23 -28.62 5.42
N TYR A 97 -2.65 -27.52 4.78
CA TYR A 97 -1.84 -26.77 3.83
C TYR A 97 -1.74 -25.29 4.21
N ALA A 98 -0.65 -24.66 3.80
CA ALA A 98 -0.51 -23.22 3.75
C ALA A 98 -0.30 -22.77 2.30
N VAL A 99 -0.89 -21.63 1.94
CA VAL A 99 -0.59 -20.91 0.70
C VAL A 99 0.19 -19.65 1.04
N ILE A 100 1.29 -19.44 0.33
CA ILE A 100 2.19 -18.31 0.51
C ILE A 100 2.25 -17.55 -0.80
N MET A 101 1.93 -16.26 -0.76
CA MET A 101 2.20 -15.32 -1.86
C MET A 101 3.48 -14.57 -1.55
N ALA A 102 4.34 -14.42 -2.54
CA ALA A 102 5.58 -13.67 -2.44
C ALA A 102 5.66 -12.62 -3.55
N ASP A 103 6.11 -11.41 -3.24
CA ASP A 103 6.17 -10.26 -4.15
C ASP A 103 7.50 -9.53 -3.97
N VAL A 104 8.19 -9.23 -5.08
CA VAL A 104 9.46 -8.50 -5.04
C VAL A 104 9.19 -7.01 -4.98
N LYS A 105 9.47 -6.41 -3.82
CA LYS A 105 9.21 -4.98 -3.62
C LYS A 105 10.00 -4.11 -4.61
N ASN A 106 9.30 -3.19 -5.26
CA ASN A 106 9.87 -2.23 -6.21
C ASN A 106 10.57 -2.89 -7.42
N PHE A 107 10.09 -4.05 -7.90
CA PHE A 107 10.72 -4.79 -8.99
C PHE A 107 10.88 -3.95 -10.27
N LYS A 108 9.92 -3.10 -10.63
CA LYS A 108 10.05 -2.17 -11.77
C LYS A 108 11.20 -1.18 -11.59
N LEU A 109 11.42 -0.69 -10.36
CA LEU A 109 12.54 0.21 -10.05
C LEU A 109 13.88 -0.54 -10.16
N ILE A 110 13.93 -1.79 -9.69
CA ILE A 110 15.11 -2.65 -9.84
C ILE A 110 15.45 -2.82 -11.33
N ASN A 111 14.46 -3.12 -12.17
CA ASN A 111 14.65 -3.23 -13.61
C ASN A 111 15.15 -1.93 -14.26
N ASN A 112 14.66 -0.78 -13.79
CA ASN A 112 15.10 0.52 -14.29
C ASN A 112 16.54 0.87 -13.89
N ILE A 113 16.97 0.51 -12.68
CA ILE A 113 18.30 0.84 -12.15
C ILE A 113 19.35 -0.17 -12.64
N TYR A 114 19.06 -1.47 -12.57
CA TYR A 114 20.05 -2.53 -12.80
C TYR A 114 19.87 -3.23 -14.16
N GLY A 115 18.79 -2.94 -14.88
CA GLY A 115 18.45 -3.54 -16.16
C GLY A 115 17.61 -4.83 -16.03
N ILE A 116 16.84 -5.15 -17.09
CA ILE A 116 15.92 -6.29 -17.14
C ILE A 116 16.63 -7.63 -16.89
N ARG A 117 17.88 -7.78 -17.33
CA ARG A 117 18.66 -9.03 -17.12
C ARG A 117 18.86 -9.33 -15.64
N VAL A 118 19.12 -8.32 -14.82
CA VAL A 118 19.28 -8.49 -13.37
C VAL A 118 17.94 -8.85 -12.74
N GLY A 119 16.83 -8.26 -13.18
CA GLY A 119 15.49 -8.66 -12.75
C GLY A 119 15.20 -10.12 -13.09
N ASP A 120 15.50 -10.56 -14.31
CA ASP A 120 15.36 -11.97 -14.71
C ASP A 120 16.20 -12.91 -13.83
N ASP A 121 17.43 -12.53 -13.49
CA ASP A 121 18.31 -13.33 -12.63
C ASP A 121 17.76 -13.41 -11.20
N ILE A 122 17.16 -12.34 -10.68
CA ILE A 122 16.44 -12.35 -9.39
C ILE A 122 15.28 -13.34 -9.43
N LEU A 123 14.45 -13.31 -10.48
CA LEU A 123 13.30 -14.21 -10.61
C LEU A 123 13.75 -15.68 -10.71
N ARG A 124 14.80 -15.96 -11.50
CA ARG A 124 15.41 -17.31 -11.58
C ARG A 124 16.00 -17.76 -10.24
N TYR A 125 16.65 -16.85 -9.52
CA TYR A 125 17.20 -17.12 -8.18
C TYR A 125 16.09 -17.50 -7.21
N LEU A 126 14.99 -16.72 -7.14
CA LEU A 126 13.85 -16.99 -6.27
C LEU A 126 13.22 -18.35 -6.60
N ALA A 127 12.96 -18.61 -7.89
CA ALA A 127 12.40 -19.87 -8.35
C ALA A 127 13.26 -21.08 -7.95
N LYS A 128 14.57 -21.01 -8.18
CA LYS A 128 15.50 -22.07 -7.83
C LYS A 128 15.60 -22.28 -6.32
N THR A 129 15.60 -21.19 -5.56
CA THR A 129 15.71 -21.25 -4.10
C THR A 129 14.48 -21.85 -3.47
N VAL A 130 13.29 -21.40 -3.88
CA VAL A 130 12.03 -21.94 -3.36
C VAL A 130 11.88 -23.42 -3.71
N ASN A 131 12.18 -23.83 -4.95
CA ASN A 131 12.14 -25.24 -5.34
C ASN A 131 13.13 -26.11 -4.54
N LYS A 132 14.29 -25.56 -4.15
CA LYS A 132 15.27 -26.30 -3.34
C LYS A 132 14.83 -26.50 -1.89
N VAL A 133 14.11 -25.51 -1.34
CA VAL A 133 13.66 -25.53 0.07
C VAL A 133 12.36 -26.28 0.21
N LEU A 134 11.49 -26.23 -0.81
CA LEU A 134 10.20 -26.88 -0.80
C LEU A 134 10.35 -28.39 -1.05
N THR A 135 10.10 -29.18 -0.01
CA THR A 135 10.19 -30.65 -0.08
C THR A 135 8.87 -31.33 -0.45
N ASP A 136 7.74 -30.69 -0.16
CA ASP A 136 6.39 -31.20 -0.44
C ASP A 136 5.45 -30.03 -0.74
N GLY A 137 5.04 -29.87 -1.98
CA GLY A 137 4.15 -28.80 -2.40
C GLY A 137 4.27 -28.41 -3.88
N LEU A 138 3.70 -27.27 -4.21
CA LEU A 138 3.66 -26.69 -5.55
C LEU A 138 4.16 -25.25 -5.52
N VAL A 139 4.90 -24.87 -6.55
CA VAL A 139 5.37 -23.48 -6.73
C VAL A 139 5.00 -23.03 -8.14
N ALA A 140 4.51 -21.80 -8.23
CA ALA A 140 4.21 -21.19 -9.52
C ALA A 140 4.64 -19.72 -9.55
N ARG A 141 4.90 -19.24 -10.75
CA ARG A 141 4.93 -17.80 -11.04
C ARG A 141 3.50 -17.31 -11.23
N TYR A 142 3.04 -16.47 -10.30
CA TYR A 142 1.65 -16.03 -10.26
C TYR A 142 1.37 -14.88 -11.24
N SER A 143 2.28 -13.94 -11.30
CA SER A 143 2.33 -12.82 -12.25
C SER A 143 3.77 -12.32 -12.38
N ASP A 144 4.00 -11.15 -12.91
CA ASP A 144 5.31 -10.57 -13.26
C ASP A 144 6.44 -10.89 -12.29
N ASP A 145 6.32 -10.46 -11.04
CA ASP A 145 7.29 -10.62 -9.95
C ASP A 145 6.71 -11.32 -8.72
N GLN A 146 5.53 -11.93 -8.89
CA GLN A 146 4.82 -12.63 -7.82
C GLN A 146 4.91 -14.14 -7.98
N PHE A 147 5.12 -14.80 -6.85
CA PHE A 147 5.16 -16.25 -6.76
C PHE A 147 4.09 -16.74 -5.79
N VAL A 148 3.53 -17.91 -6.11
CA VAL A 148 2.61 -18.62 -5.21
C VAL A 148 3.18 -19.98 -4.87
N ILE A 149 3.07 -20.34 -3.59
CA ILE A 149 3.57 -21.59 -3.06
C ILE A 149 2.45 -22.24 -2.26
N LEU A 150 2.15 -23.49 -2.58
CA LEU A 150 1.32 -24.38 -1.74
C LEU A 150 2.27 -25.35 -1.04
N THR A 151 2.24 -25.43 0.26
CA THR A 151 3.06 -26.37 1.04
C THR A 151 2.24 -27.07 2.09
N SER A 152 2.59 -28.30 2.41
CA SER A 152 2.04 -28.99 3.59
C SER A 152 2.54 -28.30 4.85
N MET A 153 1.65 -28.12 5.82
CA MET A 153 2.03 -27.53 7.09
C MET A 153 2.71 -28.58 7.99
N PRO A 154 3.94 -28.30 8.47
CA PRO A 154 4.52 -29.09 9.54
C PRO A 154 3.71 -28.93 10.82
N LYS A 155 3.65 -29.98 11.65
CA LYS A 155 2.89 -29.94 12.91
C LYS A 155 3.42 -28.90 13.92
N ASN A 156 4.68 -28.52 13.82
CA ASN A 156 5.32 -27.54 14.71
C ASN A 156 6.25 -26.60 13.93
N ASP A 157 6.41 -25.36 14.43
CA ASP A 157 7.43 -24.37 14.02
C ASP A 157 7.33 -23.82 12.58
N PHE A 158 6.14 -23.83 11.96
CA PHE A 158 5.97 -23.28 10.60
C PHE A 158 6.46 -21.83 10.48
N GLU A 159 6.14 -20.98 11.45
CA GLU A 159 6.52 -19.56 11.44
C GLU A 159 8.03 -19.38 11.49
N LYS A 160 8.71 -20.14 12.36
CA LYS A 160 10.18 -20.12 12.45
C LYS A 160 10.86 -20.64 11.18
N GLN A 161 10.24 -21.66 10.55
CA GLN A 161 10.75 -22.17 9.26
C GLN A 161 10.60 -21.10 8.17
N MET A 162 9.46 -20.40 8.12
CA MET A 162 9.23 -19.27 7.20
C MET A 162 10.26 -18.16 7.41
N GLU A 163 10.50 -17.72 8.64
CA GLU A 163 11.51 -16.71 8.95
C GLU A 163 12.91 -17.11 8.48
N ASN A 164 13.29 -18.37 8.68
CA ASN A 164 14.58 -18.88 8.24
C ASN A 164 14.72 -18.89 6.71
N VAL A 165 13.65 -19.28 5.99
CA VAL A 165 13.64 -19.26 4.52
C VAL A 165 13.72 -17.83 3.99
N VAL A 166 12.95 -16.91 4.55
CA VAL A 166 12.96 -15.50 4.18
C VAL A 166 14.34 -14.88 4.40
N ARG A 167 14.96 -15.17 5.55
CA ARG A 167 16.31 -14.72 5.85
C ARG A 167 17.32 -15.28 4.84
N TYR A 168 17.28 -16.60 4.57
CA TYR A 168 18.15 -17.24 3.59
C TYR A 168 18.03 -16.61 2.20
N ILE A 169 16.80 -16.33 1.73
CA ILE A 169 16.54 -15.67 0.45
C ILE A 169 17.17 -14.27 0.42
N SER A 170 17.01 -13.50 1.49
CA SER A 170 17.55 -12.14 1.57
C SER A 170 19.08 -12.10 1.62
N GLU A 171 19.70 -12.99 2.40
CA GLU A 171 21.16 -13.04 2.58
C GLU A 171 21.92 -13.54 1.35
N ASN A 172 21.29 -14.37 0.51
CA ASN A 172 21.93 -14.98 -0.67
C ASN A 172 21.41 -14.39 -1.99
N ALA A 173 20.71 -13.26 -1.95
CA ALA A 173 20.15 -12.62 -3.13
C ALA A 173 21.24 -12.11 -4.09
N PRO A 174 20.97 -12.06 -5.41
CA PRO A 174 21.89 -11.54 -6.42
C PRO A 174 22.23 -10.05 -6.25
N ILE A 175 21.37 -9.32 -5.54
CA ILE A 175 21.57 -7.90 -5.21
C ILE A 175 21.45 -7.70 -3.70
N SER A 176 22.20 -6.74 -3.16
CA SER A 176 22.09 -6.35 -1.75
C SER A 176 20.71 -5.73 -1.46
N ASN A 177 20.16 -6.04 -0.29
CA ASN A 177 18.87 -5.49 0.18
C ASN A 177 17.67 -5.84 -0.70
N LEU A 178 17.65 -7.02 -1.33
CA LEU A 178 16.45 -7.52 -1.98
C LEU A 178 15.34 -7.71 -0.94
N LEU A 179 14.26 -6.93 -1.09
CA LEU A 179 13.08 -7.03 -0.25
C LEU A 179 12.00 -7.84 -0.96
N VAL A 180 11.56 -8.93 -0.32
CA VAL A 180 10.43 -9.73 -0.76
C VAL A 180 9.38 -9.72 0.34
N LYS A 181 8.13 -9.43 0.00
CA LYS A 181 6.99 -9.46 0.92
C LYS A 181 6.25 -10.79 0.78
N TYR A 182 5.86 -11.35 1.91
CA TYR A 182 5.19 -12.65 1.97
C TYR A 182 3.85 -12.51 2.68
N GLY A 183 2.80 -12.99 2.02
CA GLY A 183 1.49 -13.16 2.64
C GLY A 183 1.17 -14.64 2.77
N VAL A 184 0.74 -15.06 3.93
CA VAL A 184 0.55 -16.47 4.28
C VAL A 184 -0.88 -16.70 4.73
N TYR A 185 -1.56 -17.65 4.07
CA TYR A 185 -2.82 -18.19 4.57
C TYR A 185 -2.56 -19.60 5.09
N LYS A 186 -2.57 -19.75 6.43
CA LYS A 186 -2.38 -21.02 7.15
C LYS A 186 -3.70 -21.79 7.24
N ASP A 187 -3.59 -23.11 7.42
CA ASP A 187 -4.74 -24.00 7.63
C ASP A 187 -5.87 -23.75 6.63
N VAL A 188 -5.48 -23.83 5.36
CA VAL A 188 -6.32 -23.48 4.21
C VAL A 188 -7.69 -24.14 4.28
N ASP A 189 -8.74 -23.35 4.23
CA ASP A 189 -10.11 -23.84 4.06
C ASP A 189 -10.28 -24.43 2.66
N LYS A 190 -10.42 -25.74 2.56
CA LYS A 190 -10.55 -26.46 1.29
C LYS A 190 -11.97 -26.39 0.71
N SER A 191 -12.92 -25.81 1.39
CA SER A 191 -14.30 -25.62 0.91
C SER A 191 -14.41 -24.45 -0.08
N ILE A 192 -13.46 -23.52 -0.08
CA ILE A 192 -13.40 -22.36 -0.97
C ILE A 192 -12.53 -22.63 -2.21
N SER A 193 -12.66 -21.80 -3.22
CA SER A 193 -11.90 -21.95 -4.47
C SER A 193 -10.40 -21.66 -4.26
N ILE A 194 -9.54 -22.27 -5.09
CA ILE A 194 -8.08 -21.99 -5.05
C ILE A 194 -7.79 -20.50 -5.29
N SER A 195 -8.61 -19.83 -6.10
CA SER A 195 -8.49 -18.37 -6.31
C SER A 195 -8.68 -17.62 -5.00
N GLU A 196 -9.77 -17.89 -4.28
CA GLU A 196 -10.05 -17.24 -2.97
C GLU A 196 -8.97 -17.54 -1.93
N ILE A 197 -8.42 -18.77 -1.94
CA ILE A 197 -7.29 -19.14 -1.08
C ILE A 197 -6.08 -18.24 -1.38
N CYS A 198 -5.75 -18.06 -2.65
CA CYS A 198 -4.67 -17.17 -3.07
C CYS A 198 -4.96 -15.70 -2.74
N ASP A 199 -6.21 -15.25 -2.94
CA ASP A 199 -6.62 -13.88 -2.63
C ASP A 199 -6.45 -13.56 -1.14
N ARG A 200 -6.75 -14.50 -0.23
CA ARG A 200 -6.48 -14.35 1.22
C ARG A 200 -4.99 -14.18 1.51
N ALA A 201 -4.13 -14.95 0.86
CA ALA A 201 -2.68 -14.78 1.00
C ALA A 201 -2.21 -13.43 0.42
N ILE A 202 -2.78 -12.98 -0.72
CA ILE A 202 -2.51 -11.67 -1.31
C ILE A 202 -2.95 -10.53 -0.37
N MET A 203 -4.11 -10.64 0.30
CA MET A 203 -4.57 -9.65 1.28
C MET A 203 -3.57 -9.51 2.42
N ALA A 204 -3.08 -10.62 2.97
CA ALA A 204 -2.05 -10.60 4.01
C ALA A 204 -0.76 -9.92 3.51
N MET A 205 -0.31 -10.23 2.32
CA MET A 205 0.88 -9.61 1.72
C MET A 205 0.72 -8.10 1.53
N LYS A 206 -0.43 -7.68 1.01
CA LYS A 206 -0.73 -6.25 0.79
C LYS A 206 -0.80 -5.45 2.09
N SER A 207 -1.26 -6.04 3.21
CA SER A 207 -1.34 -5.35 4.50
C SER A 207 0.00 -4.84 5.02
N ILE A 208 1.12 -5.40 4.54
CA ILE A 208 2.48 -5.01 4.92
C ILE A 208 3.28 -4.37 3.79
N GLN A 209 2.62 -4.02 2.67
CA GLN A 209 3.32 -3.49 1.49
C GLN A 209 4.13 -2.22 1.80
N LEU A 210 3.60 -1.33 2.63
CA LEU A 210 4.25 -0.09 3.05
C LEU A 210 5.12 -0.22 4.30
N ASN A 211 5.06 -1.34 5.01
CA ASN A 211 5.86 -1.59 6.20
C ASN A 211 7.25 -2.11 5.79
N TYR A 212 8.31 -1.39 6.16
CA TYR A 212 9.69 -1.79 5.84
C TYR A 212 10.28 -2.80 6.84
N GLU A 213 9.74 -2.89 8.04
CA GLU A 213 10.24 -3.78 9.09
C GLU A 213 9.68 -5.19 8.99
N LYS A 214 8.42 -5.33 8.53
CA LYS A 214 7.72 -6.62 8.42
C LYS A 214 7.82 -7.16 6.99
N ASN A 215 8.34 -8.38 6.84
CA ASN A 215 8.40 -9.07 5.55
C ASN A 215 7.36 -10.19 5.42
N ILE A 216 6.75 -10.64 6.52
CA ILE A 216 5.77 -11.72 6.53
C ILE A 216 4.50 -11.21 7.21
N ALA A 217 3.33 -11.48 6.62
CA ALA A 217 2.03 -11.29 7.23
C ALA A 217 1.18 -12.56 7.06
N TYR A 218 0.34 -12.80 8.05
CA TYR A 218 -0.57 -13.94 8.06
C TYR A 218 -2.00 -13.46 7.88
N TYR A 219 -2.75 -14.16 7.02
CA TYR A 219 -4.17 -13.92 6.89
C TYR A 219 -4.91 -14.46 8.11
N ASP A 220 -5.83 -13.65 8.60
CA ASP A 220 -6.87 -14.04 9.55
C ASP A 220 -8.23 -13.46 9.13
N ASP A 221 -9.30 -13.90 9.75
CA ASP A 221 -10.64 -13.44 9.40
C ASP A 221 -10.87 -11.95 9.72
N GLN A 222 -10.11 -11.38 10.67
CA GLN A 222 -10.19 -9.95 10.99
C GLN A 222 -9.65 -9.12 9.85
N LEU A 223 -8.53 -9.52 9.26
CA LEU A 223 -7.95 -8.88 8.08
C LEU A 223 -8.90 -8.96 6.87
N GLY A 224 -9.52 -10.13 6.66
CA GLY A 224 -10.53 -10.30 5.62
C GLY A 224 -11.72 -9.35 5.79
N GLN A 225 -12.27 -9.26 7.00
CA GLN A 225 -13.37 -8.35 7.32
C GLN A 225 -12.96 -6.88 7.22
N GLN A 226 -11.73 -6.53 7.60
CA GLN A 226 -11.21 -5.18 7.40
C GLN A 226 -11.16 -4.81 5.92
N HIS A 227 -10.62 -5.69 5.07
CA HIS A 227 -10.55 -5.45 3.63
C HIS A 227 -11.94 -5.28 3.00
N ILE A 228 -12.92 -6.11 3.38
CA ILE A 228 -14.30 -5.94 2.93
C ILE A 228 -14.85 -4.56 3.32
N ARG A 229 -14.61 -4.13 4.58
CA ARG A 229 -15.03 -2.79 5.02
C ARG A 229 -14.35 -1.67 4.23
N GLU A 230 -13.05 -1.81 3.92
CA GLU A 230 -12.30 -0.84 3.12
C GLU A 230 -12.91 -0.71 1.72
N VAL A 231 -13.13 -1.82 1.01
CA VAL A 231 -13.76 -1.83 -0.32
C VAL A 231 -15.19 -1.24 -0.29
N MET A 232 -15.97 -1.52 0.76
CA MET A 232 -17.27 -0.91 0.93
C MET A 232 -17.17 0.61 1.11
N MET A 233 -16.22 1.10 1.92
CA MET A 233 -16.01 2.54 2.11
C MET A 233 -15.59 3.24 0.82
N GLU A 234 -14.70 2.63 0.01
CA GLU A 234 -14.30 3.16 -1.30
C GLU A 234 -15.50 3.27 -2.25
N ASN A 235 -16.31 2.21 -2.33
CA ASN A 235 -17.51 2.20 -3.18
C ASN A 235 -18.59 3.20 -2.72
N ASP A 236 -18.72 3.42 -1.41
CA ASP A 236 -19.70 4.32 -0.84
C ASP A 236 -19.30 5.80 -1.00
N PHE A 237 -18.01 6.11 -1.22
CA PHE A 237 -17.47 7.48 -1.19
C PHE A 237 -18.24 8.49 -2.05
N GLU A 238 -18.53 8.15 -3.32
CA GLU A 238 -19.26 9.04 -4.23
C GLU A 238 -20.70 9.33 -3.76
N ASN A 239 -21.33 8.31 -3.22
CA ASN A 239 -22.69 8.44 -2.69
C ASN A 239 -22.68 9.25 -1.39
N ALA A 240 -21.70 9.02 -0.53
CA ALA A 240 -21.54 9.74 0.72
C ALA A 240 -21.31 11.25 0.50
N LEU A 241 -20.51 11.63 -0.51
CA LEU A 241 -20.34 13.03 -0.89
C LEU A 241 -21.67 13.66 -1.38
N ARG A 242 -22.41 12.95 -2.24
CA ARG A 242 -23.67 13.44 -2.82
C ARG A 242 -24.79 13.56 -1.78
N ASN A 243 -24.81 12.65 -0.81
CA ASN A 243 -25.83 12.59 0.24
C ASN A 243 -25.44 13.40 1.49
N GLU A 244 -24.34 14.16 1.43
CA GLU A 244 -23.79 14.96 2.54
C GLU A 244 -23.56 14.15 3.83
N GLU A 245 -23.17 12.88 3.70
CA GLU A 245 -22.86 12.01 4.83
C GLU A 245 -21.55 12.40 5.54
N PHE A 246 -20.69 13.20 4.87
CA PHE A 246 -19.49 13.78 5.47
C PHE A 246 -19.86 15.10 6.17
N GLU A 247 -19.88 15.05 7.50
CA GLU A 247 -20.15 16.18 8.37
C GLU A 247 -18.84 16.85 8.80
N VAL A 248 -18.85 18.18 8.85
CA VAL A 248 -17.74 18.94 9.44
C VAL A 248 -18.08 19.28 10.89
N TRP A 249 -17.28 18.76 11.80
CA TRP A 249 -17.35 19.06 13.22
C TRP A 249 -16.25 20.05 13.57
N PHE A 250 -16.39 20.76 14.68
CA PHE A 250 -15.50 21.82 15.11
C PHE A 250 -14.99 21.54 16.51
N GLN A 251 -13.68 21.56 16.69
CA GLN A 251 -13.07 21.55 18.01
C GLN A 251 -12.54 22.94 18.36
N PRO A 252 -13.08 23.59 19.39
CA PRO A 252 -12.67 24.94 19.79
C PRO A 252 -11.21 24.98 20.26
N LYS A 253 -10.50 26.04 19.84
CA LYS A 253 -9.20 26.46 20.36
C LYS A 253 -9.42 27.62 21.32
N TYR A 254 -8.91 27.50 22.53
CA TYR A 254 -9.07 28.51 23.57
C TYR A 254 -7.78 29.29 23.79
N ASN A 255 -7.89 30.61 23.88
CA ASN A 255 -6.77 31.42 24.35
C ASN A 255 -6.51 31.10 25.82
N VAL A 256 -5.27 30.74 26.15
CA VAL A 256 -4.88 30.22 27.44
C VAL A 256 -5.03 31.24 28.55
N GLN A 257 -4.81 32.54 28.26
CA GLN A 257 -4.86 33.62 29.26
C GLN A 257 -6.28 34.11 29.54
N THR A 258 -7.12 34.16 28.48
CA THR A 258 -8.49 34.73 28.59
C THR A 258 -9.57 33.68 28.69
N GLU A 259 -9.23 32.40 28.44
CA GLU A 259 -10.14 31.25 28.40
C GLU A 259 -11.32 31.42 27.38
N LYS A 260 -11.16 32.34 26.43
CA LYS A 260 -12.15 32.57 25.37
C LYS A 260 -11.79 31.81 24.12
N ILE A 261 -12.81 31.43 23.33
CA ILE A 261 -12.60 30.82 22.02
C ILE A 261 -11.81 31.79 21.12
N ALA A 262 -10.68 31.32 20.61
CA ALA A 262 -9.77 32.06 19.74
C ALA A 262 -9.75 31.51 18.32
N GLY A 263 -10.27 30.33 18.12
CA GLY A 263 -10.34 29.63 16.84
C GLY A 263 -11.05 28.28 16.97
N ALA A 264 -11.06 27.53 15.90
CA ALA A 264 -11.47 26.13 15.92
C ALA A 264 -10.71 25.33 14.86
N GLU A 265 -10.72 24.02 14.99
CA GLU A 265 -10.28 23.09 13.98
C GLU A 265 -11.49 22.36 13.37
N ALA A 266 -11.52 22.27 12.03
CA ALA A 266 -12.51 21.52 11.29
C ALA A 266 -12.10 20.05 11.22
N LEU A 267 -12.92 19.18 11.76
CA LEU A 267 -12.70 17.75 11.86
C LEU A 267 -13.80 17.00 11.12
N ILE A 268 -13.41 16.24 10.10
CA ILE A 268 -14.35 15.45 9.32
C ILE A 268 -14.93 14.29 10.14
N ARG A 269 -16.22 14.02 9.95
CA ARG A 269 -16.95 12.86 10.47
C ARG A 269 -17.77 12.24 9.34
N TRP A 270 -17.85 10.94 9.30
CA TRP A 270 -18.67 10.26 8.32
C TRP A 270 -19.86 9.61 9.01
N ARG A 271 -21.04 10.21 8.87
CA ARG A 271 -22.33 9.68 9.37
C ARG A 271 -23.06 9.03 8.22
N LYS A 272 -23.24 7.72 8.26
CA LYS A 272 -24.04 7.00 7.28
C LYS A 272 -25.54 7.29 7.43
N GLN A 273 -26.30 7.00 6.39
CA GLN A 273 -27.77 7.22 6.39
C GLN A 273 -28.49 6.42 7.49
N ASP A 274 -27.94 5.29 7.92
CA ASP A 274 -28.48 4.51 9.05
C ASP A 274 -28.15 5.12 10.43
N GLY A 275 -27.47 6.26 10.47
CA GLY A 275 -27.04 6.96 11.66
C GLY A 275 -25.72 6.45 12.26
N SER A 276 -25.12 5.40 11.73
CA SER A 276 -23.83 4.90 12.20
C SER A 276 -22.68 5.85 11.86
N MET A 277 -21.67 5.92 12.75
CA MET A 277 -20.50 6.77 12.55
C MET A 277 -19.30 5.91 12.14
N VAL A 278 -18.66 6.27 11.02
CA VAL A 278 -17.39 5.70 10.60
C VAL A 278 -16.26 6.51 11.22
N SER A 279 -15.32 5.83 11.90
CA SER A 279 -14.16 6.51 12.51
C SER A 279 -13.25 7.15 11.46
N PRO A 280 -12.79 8.40 11.66
CA PRO A 280 -11.78 9.03 10.79
C PRO A 280 -10.53 8.17 10.60
N GLY A 281 -10.07 7.52 11.66
CA GLY A 281 -8.92 6.59 11.60
C GLY A 281 -9.13 5.36 10.70
N ALA A 282 -10.38 5.06 10.32
CA ALA A 282 -10.67 3.95 9.40
C ALA A 282 -10.68 4.41 7.93
N PHE A 283 -11.21 5.61 7.61
CA PHE A 283 -11.38 6.03 6.22
C PHE A 283 -10.31 7.02 5.73
N ILE A 284 -9.72 7.86 6.59
CA ILE A 284 -8.70 8.84 6.16
C ILE A 284 -7.48 8.15 5.57
N PRO A 285 -6.82 7.18 6.27
CA PRO A 285 -5.67 6.48 5.71
C PRO A 285 -6.00 5.69 4.43
N LEU A 286 -7.23 5.16 4.34
CA LEU A 286 -7.73 4.49 3.15
C LEU A 286 -7.82 5.46 1.96
N PHE A 287 -8.48 6.60 2.16
CA PHE A 287 -8.68 7.60 1.11
C PHE A 287 -7.36 8.29 0.70
N GLU A 288 -6.39 8.42 1.62
CA GLU A 288 -5.04 8.87 1.28
C GLU A 288 -4.33 7.88 0.37
N ARG A 289 -4.39 6.58 0.68
CA ARG A 289 -3.78 5.51 -0.11
C ARG A 289 -4.35 5.46 -1.54
N ASP A 290 -5.66 5.67 -1.67
CA ASP A 290 -6.39 5.50 -2.93
C ASP A 290 -6.63 6.82 -3.68
N GLY A 291 -6.11 7.95 -3.13
CA GLY A 291 -6.19 9.28 -3.74
C GLY A 291 -7.56 9.96 -3.64
N LEU A 292 -8.53 9.35 -2.94
CA LEU A 292 -9.86 9.93 -2.72
C LEU A 292 -9.82 11.12 -1.76
N ILE A 293 -8.78 11.19 -0.92
CA ILE A 293 -8.64 12.24 0.11
C ILE A 293 -8.62 13.65 -0.50
N THR A 294 -8.07 13.84 -1.71
CA THR A 294 -8.02 15.16 -2.34
C THR A 294 -9.40 15.76 -2.58
N ARG A 295 -10.35 14.92 -2.94
CA ARG A 295 -11.75 15.34 -3.14
C ARG A 295 -12.46 15.59 -1.81
N LEU A 296 -12.12 14.82 -0.78
CA LEU A 296 -12.64 15.03 0.56
C LEU A 296 -12.12 16.35 1.16
N ASP A 297 -10.83 16.65 0.99
CA ASP A 297 -10.21 17.90 1.44
C ASP A 297 -10.89 19.12 0.77
N GLU A 298 -11.11 19.06 -0.55
CA GLU A 298 -11.84 20.11 -1.27
C GLU A 298 -13.28 20.28 -0.76
N TYR A 299 -13.99 19.17 -0.51
CA TYR A 299 -15.34 19.18 0.05
C TYR A 299 -15.36 19.86 1.43
N VAL A 300 -14.46 19.48 2.33
CA VAL A 300 -14.35 20.07 3.68
C VAL A 300 -14.01 21.55 3.58
N PHE A 301 -13.03 21.92 2.73
CA PHE A 301 -12.65 23.30 2.52
C PHE A 301 -13.84 24.16 2.07
N LYS A 302 -14.60 23.68 1.09
CA LYS A 302 -15.80 24.37 0.59
C LYS A 302 -16.85 24.54 1.68
N LYS A 303 -17.15 23.47 2.44
CA LYS A 303 -18.13 23.50 3.54
C LYS A 303 -17.71 24.49 4.65
N VAL A 304 -16.44 24.54 5.03
CA VAL A 304 -15.95 25.51 6.02
C VAL A 304 -16.06 26.94 5.51
N CYS A 305 -15.75 27.20 4.22
CA CYS A 305 -15.93 28.53 3.62
C CYS A 305 -17.41 28.96 3.62
N GLU A 306 -18.33 28.06 3.31
CA GLU A 306 -19.77 28.31 3.36
C GLU A 306 -20.23 28.66 4.79
N ILE A 307 -19.78 27.90 5.78
CA ILE A 307 -20.07 28.14 7.20
C ILE A 307 -19.51 29.48 7.68
N GLN A 308 -18.25 29.81 7.31
CA GLN A 308 -17.66 31.10 7.66
C GLN A 308 -18.40 32.27 7.04
N LYS A 309 -18.87 32.15 5.78
CA LYS A 309 -19.71 33.14 5.11
C LYS A 309 -21.04 33.33 5.89
N GLU A 310 -21.68 32.23 6.27
CA GLU A 310 -22.94 32.30 7.05
C GLU A 310 -22.74 33.00 8.39
N ARG A 311 -21.68 32.65 9.14
CA ARG A 311 -21.32 33.26 10.41
C ARG A 311 -21.10 34.76 10.28
N LEU A 312 -20.33 35.19 9.28
CA LEU A 312 -20.07 36.61 9.01
C LEU A 312 -21.37 37.36 8.64
N THR A 313 -22.25 36.76 7.82
CA THR A 313 -23.50 37.33 7.41
C THR A 313 -24.48 37.50 8.60
N GLN A 314 -24.43 36.56 9.55
CA GLN A 314 -25.22 36.61 10.78
C GLN A 314 -24.61 37.52 11.86
N GLY A 315 -23.47 38.17 11.62
CA GLY A 315 -22.80 39.02 12.58
C GLY A 315 -22.24 38.26 13.80
N LYS A 316 -22.03 36.95 13.69
CA LYS A 316 -21.43 36.13 14.75
C LYS A 316 -19.95 36.53 14.95
N PRO A 317 -19.38 36.34 16.16
CA PRO A 317 -17.97 36.64 16.41
C PRO A 317 -17.06 35.91 15.42
N PHE A 318 -16.16 36.69 14.85
CA PHE A 318 -15.12 36.15 13.97
C PHE A 318 -14.07 35.37 14.76
N PHE A 319 -13.77 34.17 14.32
CA PHE A 319 -12.56 33.43 14.68
C PHE A 319 -12.18 32.48 13.53
N PRO A 320 -10.88 32.22 13.32
CA PRO A 320 -10.42 31.33 12.26
C PRO A 320 -10.84 29.89 12.52
N ILE A 321 -11.21 29.18 11.46
CA ILE A 321 -11.47 27.72 11.47
C ILE A 321 -10.42 27.08 10.57
N SER A 322 -9.46 26.40 11.17
CA SER A 322 -8.40 25.74 10.43
C SER A 322 -8.86 24.41 9.83
N ILE A 323 -8.22 24.04 8.71
CA ILE A 323 -8.58 22.88 7.89
C ILE A 323 -7.32 22.08 7.63
N ASN A 324 -7.39 20.78 7.90
CA ASN A 324 -6.36 19.84 7.58
C ASN A 324 -6.23 19.66 6.06
N LEU A 325 -5.02 19.66 5.54
CA LEU A 325 -4.71 19.40 4.15
C LEU A 325 -3.77 18.20 4.03
N SER A 326 -4.23 17.16 3.33
CA SER A 326 -3.47 15.93 3.16
C SER A 326 -2.24 16.13 2.27
N ARG A 327 -1.23 15.28 2.47
CA ARG A 327 -0.05 15.26 1.62
C ARG A 327 -0.38 15.03 0.14
N ALA A 328 -1.38 14.21 -0.16
CA ALA A 328 -1.82 13.94 -1.53
C ALA A 328 -2.34 15.21 -2.21
N SER A 329 -3.09 16.04 -1.47
CA SER A 329 -3.61 17.31 -1.98
C SER A 329 -2.52 18.33 -2.30
N LEU A 330 -1.39 18.32 -1.58
CA LEU A 330 -0.24 19.18 -1.89
C LEU A 330 0.40 18.91 -3.26
N HIS A 331 0.20 17.73 -3.81
CA HIS A 331 0.70 17.36 -5.13
C HIS A 331 -0.35 17.50 -6.24
N HIS A 332 -1.56 17.98 -5.89
CA HIS A 332 -2.62 18.16 -6.88
C HIS A 332 -2.46 19.48 -7.62
N GLU A 333 -2.38 19.42 -8.97
CA GLU A 333 -2.29 20.61 -9.81
C GLU A 333 -3.53 21.49 -9.64
N GLY A 334 -3.32 22.81 -9.54
CA GLY A 334 -4.41 23.78 -9.42
C GLY A 334 -5.01 23.93 -8.02
N LEU A 335 -4.40 23.35 -6.98
CA LEU A 335 -4.89 23.45 -5.60
C LEU A 335 -5.07 24.90 -5.15
N VAL A 336 -4.01 25.73 -5.33
CA VAL A 336 -4.00 27.13 -4.84
C VAL A 336 -5.05 27.97 -5.57
N GLU A 337 -5.13 27.81 -6.88
CA GLU A 337 -6.12 28.50 -7.71
C GLU A 337 -7.56 28.14 -7.29
N ASN A 338 -7.82 26.84 -7.07
CA ASN A 338 -9.13 26.35 -6.67
C ASN A 338 -9.52 26.87 -5.28
N TYR A 339 -8.64 26.76 -4.29
CA TYR A 339 -8.91 27.24 -2.93
C TYR A 339 -9.07 28.75 -2.88
N THR A 340 -8.22 29.49 -3.61
CA THR A 340 -8.35 30.95 -3.77
C THR A 340 -9.69 31.33 -4.37
N ARG A 341 -10.15 30.62 -5.40
CA ARG A 341 -11.44 30.84 -6.05
C ARG A 341 -12.59 30.61 -5.05
N ILE A 342 -12.57 29.49 -4.28
CA ILE A 342 -13.63 29.17 -3.30
C ILE A 342 -13.71 30.27 -2.22
N VAL A 343 -12.60 30.76 -1.68
CA VAL A 343 -12.58 31.85 -0.68
C VAL A 343 -13.19 33.12 -1.26
N ARG A 344 -12.81 33.51 -2.49
CA ARG A 344 -13.35 34.70 -3.16
C ARG A 344 -14.83 34.60 -3.50
N GLU A 345 -15.32 33.44 -3.96
CA GLU A 345 -16.73 33.20 -4.25
C GLU A 345 -17.60 33.28 -2.98
N ASN A 346 -17.05 32.93 -1.83
CA ASN A 346 -17.72 33.07 -0.54
C ASN A 346 -17.57 34.47 0.07
N ASN A 347 -16.73 35.32 -0.50
CA ASN A 347 -16.45 36.68 -0.04
C ASN A 347 -16.04 36.74 1.43
N ILE A 348 -15.14 35.82 1.86
CA ILE A 348 -14.59 35.74 3.21
C ILE A 348 -13.11 36.13 3.19
N PRO A 349 -12.54 36.65 4.28
CA PRO A 349 -11.10 36.85 4.42
C PRO A 349 -10.33 35.51 4.42
N PHE A 350 -9.16 35.47 3.81
CA PHE A 350 -8.33 34.26 3.77
C PHE A 350 -7.90 33.78 5.16
N GLU A 351 -7.71 34.70 6.09
CA GLU A 351 -7.38 34.39 7.49
C GLU A 351 -8.51 33.67 8.25
N CYS A 352 -9.73 33.61 7.67
CA CYS A 352 -10.85 32.84 8.23
C CYS A 352 -10.65 31.34 8.14
N VAL A 353 -9.82 30.89 7.21
CA VAL A 353 -9.66 29.46 6.86
C VAL A 353 -8.19 29.09 6.76
N PRO A 354 -7.44 29.10 7.89
CA PRO A 354 -6.06 28.66 7.92
C PRO A 354 -5.92 27.21 7.46
N ILE A 355 -4.79 26.90 6.85
CA ILE A 355 -4.48 25.56 6.35
C ILE A 355 -3.49 24.89 7.30
N GLU A 356 -3.81 23.68 7.76
CA GLU A 356 -2.95 22.85 8.60
C GLU A 356 -2.23 21.81 7.75
N LEU A 357 -0.91 21.73 7.91
CA LEU A 357 -0.04 20.77 7.25
C LEU A 357 0.70 19.97 8.30
N THR A 358 0.62 18.64 8.24
CA THR A 358 1.41 17.81 9.16
C THR A 358 2.90 18.02 8.93
N GLU A 359 3.70 17.83 9.96
CA GLU A 359 5.16 17.94 9.88
C GLU A 359 5.73 17.08 8.73
N SER A 360 5.23 15.84 8.58
CA SER A 360 5.66 14.92 7.53
C SER A 360 5.26 15.37 6.11
N ALA A 361 4.11 16.03 5.96
CA ALA A 361 3.66 16.59 4.67
C ALA A 361 4.47 17.83 4.30
N ALA A 362 4.89 18.60 5.29
CA ALA A 362 5.74 19.79 5.16
C ALA A 362 7.24 19.47 4.96
N MET A 363 7.63 18.17 4.87
CA MET A 363 9.02 17.80 4.61
C MET A 363 9.54 18.51 3.36
N TYR A 364 10.64 19.24 3.55
CA TYR A 364 11.20 20.14 2.56
C TYR A 364 11.44 19.46 1.20
N SER A 365 10.71 19.94 0.19
CA SER A 365 11.06 19.79 -1.21
C SER A 365 10.86 21.14 -1.91
N ILE A 366 11.58 21.39 -3.00
CA ILE A 366 11.43 22.62 -3.79
C ILE A 366 9.98 22.83 -4.25
N GLN A 367 9.30 21.75 -4.59
CA GLN A 367 7.91 21.76 -5.04
C GLN A 367 6.94 22.16 -3.92
N ILE A 368 7.08 21.60 -2.73
CA ILE A 368 6.25 21.94 -1.57
C ILE A 368 6.50 23.39 -1.15
N LYS A 369 7.76 23.84 -1.14
CA LYS A 369 8.06 25.25 -0.84
C LYS A 369 7.37 26.20 -1.81
N ALA A 370 7.45 25.96 -3.11
CA ALA A 370 6.80 26.81 -4.10
C ALA A 370 5.28 26.89 -3.89
N LEU A 371 4.63 25.77 -3.59
CA LEU A 371 3.18 25.72 -3.31
C LEU A 371 2.83 26.46 -2.02
N VAL A 372 3.60 26.28 -0.95
CA VAL A 372 3.44 26.99 0.33
C VAL A 372 3.60 28.50 0.11
N ASP A 373 4.62 28.93 -0.64
CA ASP A 373 4.83 30.34 -0.98
C ASP A 373 3.64 30.93 -1.76
N MET A 374 3.03 30.15 -2.67
CA MET A 374 1.82 30.56 -3.40
C MET A 374 0.58 30.68 -2.49
N LEU A 375 0.39 29.75 -1.55
CA LEU A 375 -0.70 29.83 -0.57
C LEU A 375 -0.59 31.09 0.28
N VAL A 376 0.62 31.37 0.82
CA VAL A 376 0.88 32.58 1.64
C VAL A 376 0.73 33.85 0.80
N ALA A 377 1.23 33.87 -0.45
CA ALA A 377 1.06 35.01 -1.35
C ALA A 377 -0.43 35.26 -1.69
N SER A 378 -1.28 34.24 -1.66
CA SER A 378 -2.72 34.35 -1.81
C SER A 378 -3.43 34.90 -0.57
N GLY A 379 -2.77 34.90 0.61
CA GLY A 379 -3.28 35.41 1.87
C GLY A 379 -3.65 34.36 2.91
N PHE A 380 -3.44 33.06 2.61
CA PHE A 380 -3.69 31.99 3.58
C PHE A 380 -2.71 32.04 4.73
N LYS A 381 -3.19 31.69 5.93
CA LYS A 381 -2.39 31.40 7.12
C LYS A 381 -2.08 29.92 7.18
N LEU A 382 -0.86 29.57 7.61
CA LEU A 382 -0.40 28.20 7.63
C LEU A 382 -0.07 27.76 9.06
N HIS A 383 -0.57 26.58 9.43
CA HIS A 383 -0.29 25.95 10.71
C HIS A 383 0.50 24.67 10.48
N MET A 384 1.54 24.46 11.26
CA MET A 384 2.26 23.17 11.30
C MET A 384 1.58 22.26 12.32
N ASP A 385 1.10 21.12 11.87
CA ASP A 385 0.42 20.13 12.70
C ASP A 385 1.33 18.97 13.11
N ASP A 386 0.93 18.22 14.15
CA ASP A 386 1.60 17.02 14.69
C ASP A 386 3.08 17.28 15.09
N PHE A 387 3.43 18.50 15.54
CA PHE A 387 4.81 18.81 15.87
C PHE A 387 5.31 17.97 17.04
N GLY A 388 6.38 17.20 16.79
CA GLY A 388 7.03 16.33 17.77
C GLY A 388 6.73 14.84 17.63
N THR A 389 5.92 14.44 16.66
CA THR A 389 5.62 13.01 16.41
C THR A 389 6.62 12.34 15.48
N GLY A 390 7.43 13.11 14.75
CA GLY A 390 8.30 12.61 13.70
C GLY A 390 9.76 13.06 13.86
N PHE A 391 10.50 12.99 12.78
CA PHE A 391 11.85 13.54 12.66
C PHE A 391 11.74 15.05 12.48
N SER A 392 11.41 15.76 13.60
CA SER A 392 11.26 17.21 13.61
C SER A 392 12.46 17.89 12.97
N SER A 393 12.29 18.31 11.72
CA SER A 393 13.32 19.06 11.03
C SER A 393 13.16 20.53 11.43
N LEU A 394 13.96 21.03 12.35
CA LEU A 394 14.12 22.48 12.61
C LEU A 394 14.36 23.25 11.30
N THR A 395 14.80 22.55 10.25
CA THR A 395 14.95 23.08 8.89
C THR A 395 13.62 23.52 8.29
N SER A 396 12.55 22.74 8.47
CA SER A 396 11.21 23.08 7.95
C SER A 396 10.66 24.35 8.61
N LEU A 397 10.86 24.52 9.91
CA LEU A 397 10.48 25.75 10.65
C LEU A 397 11.22 26.99 10.17
N ASN A 398 12.47 26.84 9.73
CA ASN A 398 13.28 27.95 9.24
C ASN A 398 12.99 28.33 7.78
N VAL A 399 12.49 27.37 6.99
CA VAL A 399 12.34 27.54 5.52
C VAL A 399 10.91 27.83 5.11
N LEU A 400 9.93 27.29 5.82
CA LEU A 400 8.51 27.44 5.50
C LEU A 400 7.85 28.49 6.40
N PRO A 401 7.03 29.40 5.85
CA PRO A 401 6.45 30.54 6.56
C PRO A 401 5.18 30.12 7.34
N PHE A 402 5.34 29.34 8.39
CA PHE A 402 4.23 28.98 9.29
C PHE A 402 3.90 30.13 10.25
N ASP A 403 2.60 30.33 10.49
CA ASP A 403 2.08 31.29 11.47
C ASP A 403 1.88 30.66 12.86
N VAL A 404 1.62 29.34 12.89
CA VAL A 404 1.27 28.59 14.10
C VAL A 404 1.97 27.23 14.09
N ILE A 405 2.41 26.79 15.28
CA ILE A 405 2.84 25.41 15.54
C ILE A 405 1.83 24.76 16.49
N LYS A 406 1.36 23.56 16.15
CA LYS A 406 0.48 22.73 16.99
C LYS A 406 1.33 21.64 17.65
N LEU A 407 1.45 21.68 18.98
CA LEU A 407 2.14 20.65 19.77
C LEU A 407 1.23 19.45 19.90
N ASP A 408 1.67 18.31 19.36
CA ASP A 408 0.92 17.06 19.43
C ASP A 408 0.68 16.59 20.87
N LYS A 409 -0.43 15.88 21.07
CA LYS A 409 -0.80 15.28 22.35
C LYS A 409 0.32 14.49 22.98
N SER A 410 1.14 13.78 22.22
CA SER A 410 2.25 12.97 22.74
C SER A 410 3.27 13.81 23.49
N LEU A 411 3.53 15.06 23.06
CA LEU A 411 4.37 16.00 23.82
C LEU A 411 3.64 16.53 25.06
N VAL A 412 2.37 16.90 24.93
CA VAL A 412 1.55 17.43 26.02
C VAL A 412 1.36 16.40 27.16
N ASP A 413 1.35 15.12 26.84
CA ASP A 413 1.26 14.04 27.83
C ASP A 413 2.52 13.90 28.71
N TYR A 414 3.67 14.50 28.32
CA TYR A 414 4.87 14.55 29.15
C TYR A 414 4.85 15.67 30.18
N ILE A 415 3.84 16.55 30.19
CA ILE A 415 3.73 17.64 31.22
C ILE A 415 3.63 17.02 32.61
N GLY A 416 4.43 17.55 33.54
CA GLY A 416 4.61 17.04 34.89
C GLY A 416 5.84 16.14 35.05
N ASN A 417 6.57 15.89 33.95
CA ASN A 417 7.88 15.26 33.97
C ASN A 417 8.95 16.36 33.72
N GLU A 418 9.99 16.42 34.52
CA GLU A 418 11.01 17.48 34.45
C GLU A 418 11.61 17.65 33.04
N SER A 419 11.94 16.55 32.37
CA SER A 419 12.47 16.58 30.99
C SER A 419 11.40 17.02 29.98
N GLY A 420 10.15 16.56 30.13
CA GLY A 420 9.03 16.95 29.28
C GLY A 420 8.71 18.43 29.41
N ASP A 421 8.65 18.92 30.62
CA ASP A 421 8.41 20.35 30.93
C ASP A 421 9.47 21.26 30.29
N GLN A 422 10.75 20.86 30.36
CA GLN A 422 11.85 21.58 29.72
C GLN A 422 11.73 21.60 28.21
N ILE A 423 11.41 20.46 27.60
CA ILE A 423 11.21 20.35 26.12
C ILE A 423 10.11 21.30 25.67
N ILE A 424 8.94 21.25 26.30
CA ILE A 424 7.79 22.08 25.93
C ILE A 424 8.11 23.56 26.09
N GLN A 425 8.74 23.93 27.19
CA GLN A 425 9.20 25.31 27.45
C GLN A 425 10.11 25.82 26.33
N HIS A 426 11.09 25.01 25.90
CA HIS A 426 12.03 25.41 24.86
C HIS A 426 11.36 25.46 23.48
N VAL A 427 10.41 24.56 23.19
CA VAL A 427 9.65 24.58 21.92
C VAL A 427 8.76 25.82 21.83
N ILE A 428 8.06 26.20 22.93
CA ILE A 428 7.26 27.44 22.97
C ILE A 428 8.16 28.66 22.77
N ALA A 429 9.30 28.71 23.45
CA ALA A 429 10.26 29.82 23.32
C ALA A 429 10.85 29.91 21.90
N LEU A 430 11.15 28.75 21.26
CA LEU A 430 11.63 28.71 19.88
C LEU A 430 10.56 29.24 18.92
N ALA A 431 9.31 28.77 19.05
CA ALA A 431 8.22 29.22 18.21
C ALA A 431 8.01 30.74 18.29
N HIS A 432 7.98 31.28 19.50
CA HIS A 432 7.87 32.72 19.72
C HIS A 432 9.09 33.50 19.18
N GLY A 433 10.29 32.94 19.30
CA GLY A 433 11.52 33.51 18.71
C GLY A 433 11.46 33.57 17.15
N LEU A 434 10.65 32.71 16.51
CA LEU A 434 10.38 32.71 15.08
C LEU A 434 9.10 33.48 14.71
N ASN A 435 8.49 34.24 15.64
CA ASN A 435 7.22 34.95 15.48
C ASN A 435 6.02 34.03 15.15
N MET A 436 6.04 32.79 15.57
CA MET A 436 4.94 31.85 15.44
C MET A 436 4.16 31.75 16.75
N LYS A 437 2.83 31.51 16.65
CA LYS A 437 2.01 31.17 17.81
C LYS A 437 2.07 29.67 18.09
N VAL A 438 1.70 29.28 19.30
CA VAL A 438 1.68 27.87 19.72
C VAL A 438 0.26 27.48 20.15
N VAL A 439 -0.20 26.36 19.60
CA VAL A 439 -1.42 25.63 20.02
C VAL A 439 -0.99 24.32 20.66
N ALA A 440 -1.36 24.05 21.90
CA ALA A 440 -1.13 22.75 22.53
C ALA A 440 -2.39 21.88 22.39
N GLU A 441 -2.21 20.67 21.84
CA GLU A 441 -3.30 19.76 21.57
C GLU A 441 -3.46 18.67 22.63
N GLY A 442 -4.63 18.05 22.66
CA GLY A 442 -4.89 16.93 23.56
C GLY A 442 -4.82 17.28 25.04
N VAL A 443 -5.06 18.55 25.40
CA VAL A 443 -5.10 18.98 26.80
C VAL A 443 -6.34 18.41 27.48
N GLU A 444 -6.14 17.50 28.43
CA GLU A 444 -7.21 16.76 29.13
C GLU A 444 -7.26 17.08 30.62
N LYS A 445 -6.18 17.62 31.19
CA LYS A 445 -6.04 17.83 32.63
C LYS A 445 -5.83 19.31 32.96
N LYS A 446 -6.35 19.72 34.13
CA LYS A 446 -6.18 21.10 34.67
C LYS A 446 -4.72 21.45 34.86
N GLU A 447 -3.90 20.50 35.31
CA GLU A 447 -2.48 20.67 35.54
C GLU A 447 -1.71 21.00 34.26
N GLN A 448 -2.11 20.34 33.13
CA GLN A 448 -1.55 20.61 31.80
C GLN A 448 -1.90 22.05 31.36
N ALA A 449 -3.17 22.45 31.51
CA ALA A 449 -3.61 23.80 31.15
C ALA A 449 -2.89 24.88 31.98
N ALA A 450 -2.74 24.68 33.29
CA ALA A 450 -2.03 25.61 34.19
C ALA A 450 -0.54 25.71 33.83
N PHE A 451 0.13 24.60 33.51
CA PHE A 451 1.52 24.60 33.07
C PHE A 451 1.67 25.41 31.76
N LEU A 452 0.83 25.12 30.75
CA LEU A 452 0.86 25.82 29.46
C LEU A 452 0.59 27.31 29.60
N GLN A 453 -0.28 27.71 30.54
CA GLN A 453 -0.55 29.09 30.88
C GLN A 453 0.70 29.79 31.46
N ASN A 454 1.41 29.14 32.37
CA ASN A 454 2.65 29.65 32.96
C ASN A 454 3.78 29.76 31.92
N MET A 455 3.78 28.89 30.90
CA MET A 455 4.77 28.94 29.82
C MET A 455 4.39 29.92 28.71
N ASN A 456 3.30 30.68 28.85
CA ASN A 456 2.78 31.63 27.86
C ASN A 456 2.44 30.96 26.53
N CYS A 457 1.94 29.72 26.54
CA CYS A 457 1.35 29.12 25.34
C CYS A 457 0.16 29.99 24.87
N ASP A 458 -0.02 30.17 23.56
CA ASP A 458 -1.04 31.08 23.02
C ASP A 458 -2.43 30.48 23.10
N GLN A 459 -2.58 29.24 22.69
CA GLN A 459 -3.87 28.56 22.62
C GLN A 459 -3.74 27.09 23.07
N ILE A 460 -4.87 26.54 23.53
CA ILE A 460 -5.00 25.14 23.87
C ILE A 460 -6.27 24.55 23.25
N GLN A 461 -6.16 23.27 22.88
CA GLN A 461 -7.23 22.47 22.31
C GLN A 461 -7.23 21.11 23.02
N GLY A 462 -8.42 20.65 23.47
CA GLY A 462 -8.50 19.35 24.13
C GLY A 462 -9.79 19.18 24.94
N TYR A 463 -9.98 17.95 25.42
CA TYR A 463 -11.20 17.56 26.13
C TYR A 463 -11.35 18.23 27.49
N TYR A 464 -10.29 18.86 28.02
CA TYR A 464 -10.39 19.67 29.22
C TYR A 464 -11.42 20.81 29.04
N TYR A 465 -11.44 21.47 27.86
CA TYR A 465 -12.41 22.52 27.57
C TYR A 465 -13.60 22.02 26.74
N SER A 466 -13.36 21.31 25.66
CA SER A 466 -14.43 20.84 24.76
C SER A 466 -13.98 19.68 23.87
N SER A 467 -14.88 18.72 23.72
CA SER A 467 -14.79 17.77 22.60
C SER A 467 -15.23 18.44 21.29
N PRO A 468 -14.89 17.85 20.13
CA PRO A 468 -15.46 18.26 18.83
C PRO A 468 -16.99 18.27 18.85
N LYS A 469 -17.60 19.28 18.25
CA LYS A 469 -19.06 19.47 18.20
C LYS A 469 -19.52 19.65 16.75
N SER A 470 -20.78 19.25 16.46
CA SER A 470 -21.42 19.59 15.19
C SER A 470 -21.65 21.10 15.09
N TYR A 471 -21.84 21.62 13.87
CA TYR A 471 -22.06 23.05 13.64
C TYR A 471 -23.27 23.61 14.40
N GLU A 472 -24.32 22.83 14.58
CA GLU A 472 -25.51 23.25 15.30
C GLU A 472 -25.27 23.51 16.79
N VAL A 473 -24.31 22.83 17.38
CA VAL A 473 -23.94 22.91 18.81
C VAL A 473 -22.79 23.87 19.05
N PHE A 474 -21.95 24.09 18.02
CA PHE A 474 -20.81 24.99 18.03
C PHE A 474 -21.19 26.44 17.82
#